data_a10d70fbf16b92aa9d7de78f42cf74f6
#
_entry.id   a10d70fbf16b92aa9d7de78f42cf74f6
#
_cell.length_a   1.000
_cell.length_b   1.000
_cell.length_c   1.000
_cell.angle_alpha   90.00
_cell.angle_beta   90.00
_cell.angle_gamma   90.00
#
_symmetry.space_group_name_H-M   'P 1'
#
loop_
_entity.id
_entity.type
_entity.pdbx_description
1 polymer ?
#
loop_
_entity_poly.entity_id
_entity_poly.type
_entity_poly.pdbx_seq_one_letter_code
_entity_poly.pdbx_strand_id
1 'polypeptide(L)'
;MKYKQYLSQLYIVFPFAILLIFLRIDLIASNTLPTGGDMGAHIVPTKFFVEELFFNFKINGWSNDWFAGYPAYYFYFPLPPIIVGILNLILPFGVSFKIMVLTSLVLLVVSIERLINSKKLSFSYTGFAGGLIFLL
;
A
#
# COMPACT_ATOMS: atom_id res chain seq x y z
N MET A 1 -12.98 8.22 32.66
CA MET A 1 -13.08 8.48 31.20
C MET A 1 -11.73 8.42 30.48
N LYS A 2 -10.62 8.87 31.04
CA LYS A 2 -9.28 8.87 30.40
C LYS A 2 -8.74 7.47 30.08
N TYR A 3 -8.96 6.46 30.91
CA TYR A 3 -8.48 5.07 30.70
C TYR A 3 -9.01 4.42 29.40
N LYS A 4 -10.27 4.67 29.04
CA LYS A 4 -10.84 4.13 27.79
C LYS A 4 -10.19 4.72 26.54
N GLN A 5 -9.72 5.95 26.61
CA GLN A 5 -9.06 6.64 25.50
C GLN A 5 -7.62 6.11 25.30
N TYR A 6 -6.90 5.80 26.37
CA TYR A 6 -5.57 5.17 26.28
C TYR A 6 -5.64 3.73 25.75
N LEU A 7 -6.64 2.96 26.18
CA LEU A 7 -6.85 1.62 25.66
C LEU A 7 -7.17 1.63 24.15
N SER A 8 -7.99 2.58 23.65
CA SER A 8 -8.27 2.67 22.22
C SER A 8 -7.02 2.99 21.39
N GLN A 9 -6.12 3.81 21.89
CA GLN A 9 -4.84 4.10 21.23
C GLN A 9 -3.89 2.90 21.22
N LEU A 10 -3.85 2.10 22.28
CA LEU A 10 -3.04 0.89 22.36
C LEU A 10 -3.45 -0.15 21.31
N TYR A 11 -4.74 -0.25 20.97
CA TYR A 11 -5.23 -1.20 19.97
C TYR A 11 -4.87 -0.79 18.53
N ILE A 12 -4.62 0.47 18.26
CA ILE A 12 -4.09 0.93 16.96
C ILE A 12 -2.59 0.66 16.89
N VAL A 13 -1.88 0.95 17.98
CA VAL A 13 -0.41 0.78 18.04
C VAL A 13 0.01 -0.69 17.97
N PHE A 14 -0.77 -1.60 18.54
CA PHE A 14 -0.44 -3.02 18.61
C PHE A 14 -0.32 -3.71 17.25
N PRO A 15 -1.26 -3.58 16.30
CA PRO A 15 -1.11 -4.11 14.95
C PRO A 15 0.09 -3.50 14.21
N PHE A 16 0.34 -2.20 14.40
CA PHE A 16 1.50 -1.54 13.80
C PHE A 16 2.82 -2.03 14.40
N ALA A 17 2.88 -2.28 15.71
CA ALA A 17 4.07 -2.83 16.34
C ALA A 17 4.37 -4.24 15.84
N ILE A 18 3.34 -5.08 15.69
CA ILE A 18 3.49 -6.42 15.12
C ILE A 18 3.91 -6.33 13.65
N LEU A 19 3.27 -5.46 12.88
CA LEU A 19 3.64 -5.23 11.48
C LEU A 19 5.10 -4.80 11.35
N LEU A 20 5.59 -3.92 12.22
CA LEU A 20 7.00 -3.49 12.24
C LEU A 20 7.98 -4.62 12.64
N ILE A 21 7.56 -5.55 13.49
CA ILE A 21 8.38 -6.71 13.88
C ILE A 21 8.54 -7.68 12.70
N PHE A 22 7.45 -7.93 11.94
CA PHE A 22 7.47 -8.81 10.79
C PHE A 22 8.02 -8.14 9.52
N LEU A 23 7.89 -6.81 9.39
CA LEU A 23 8.47 -6.05 8.30
C LEU A 23 9.96 -5.80 8.61
N ARG A 24 10.82 -6.44 7.83
CA ARG A 24 12.24 -6.14 7.86
C ARG A 24 12.46 -4.71 7.34
N ILE A 25 12.71 -3.78 8.27
CA ILE A 25 12.89 -2.34 7.95
C ILE A 25 14.08 -2.15 7.00
N ASP A 26 15.12 -2.99 7.13
CA ASP A 26 16.27 -3.02 6.23
C ASP A 26 15.86 -3.29 4.78
N LEU A 27 14.91 -4.21 4.56
CA LEU A 27 14.38 -4.51 3.23
C LEU A 27 13.46 -3.41 2.70
N ILE A 28 12.74 -2.71 3.59
CA ILE A 28 11.89 -1.58 3.17
C ILE A 28 12.76 -0.43 2.65
N ALA A 29 13.84 -0.12 3.34
CA ALA A 29 14.77 0.96 2.98
C ALA A 29 15.69 0.61 1.80
N SER A 30 15.84 -0.67 1.46
CA SER A 30 16.66 -1.11 0.33
C SER A 30 15.94 -0.92 -1.01
N ASN A 31 16.68 -0.79 -2.11
CA ASN A 31 16.10 -0.73 -3.46
C ASN A 31 15.76 -2.12 -4.04
N THR A 32 15.58 -3.13 -3.18
CA THR A 32 15.11 -4.46 -3.59
C THR A 32 13.62 -4.45 -3.88
N LEU A 33 13.18 -5.28 -4.83
CA LEU A 33 11.77 -5.45 -5.15
C LEU A 33 11.20 -6.62 -4.35
N PRO A 34 9.97 -6.50 -3.82
CA PRO A 34 9.28 -7.62 -3.21
C PRO A 34 8.99 -8.69 -4.28
N THR A 35 9.08 -9.95 -3.88
CA THR A 35 8.84 -11.12 -4.75
C THR A 35 7.78 -12.02 -4.15
N GLY A 36 7.19 -12.88 -4.97
CA GLY A 36 6.17 -13.85 -4.57
C GLY A 36 4.76 -13.44 -4.98
N GLY A 37 3.87 -14.43 -5.10
CA GLY A 37 2.50 -14.23 -5.56
C GLY A 37 2.41 -13.40 -6.84
N ASP A 38 1.52 -12.46 -6.88
CA ASP A 38 1.26 -11.59 -8.03
C ASP A 38 2.11 -10.31 -8.05
N MET A 39 3.18 -10.23 -7.24
CA MET A 39 4.00 -9.01 -7.15
C MET A 39 4.54 -8.57 -8.51
N GLY A 40 4.93 -9.51 -9.38
CA GLY A 40 5.36 -9.19 -10.75
C GLY A 40 4.28 -8.47 -11.54
N ALA A 41 3.02 -8.89 -11.41
CA ALA A 41 1.86 -8.27 -12.06
C ALA A 41 1.58 -6.84 -11.62
N HIS A 42 2.05 -6.44 -10.46
CA HIS A 42 1.92 -5.07 -9.95
C HIS A 42 3.18 -4.24 -10.20
N ILE A 43 4.36 -4.84 -10.08
CA ILE A 43 5.64 -4.15 -10.23
C ILE A 43 5.90 -3.76 -11.68
N VAL A 44 5.73 -4.70 -12.63
CA VAL A 44 6.06 -4.46 -14.05
C VAL A 44 5.21 -3.32 -14.63
N PRO A 45 3.86 -3.31 -14.52
CA PRO A 45 3.08 -2.18 -15.00
C PRO A 45 3.40 -0.87 -14.29
N THR A 46 3.66 -0.91 -12.97
CA THR A 46 4.02 0.30 -12.22
C THR A 46 5.36 0.86 -12.69
N LYS A 47 6.33 -0.01 -12.96
CA LYS A 47 7.63 0.40 -13.48
C LYS A 47 7.49 1.03 -14.87
N PHE A 48 6.75 0.39 -15.78
CA PHE A 48 6.42 0.95 -17.09
C PHE A 48 5.74 2.32 -16.96
N PHE A 49 4.79 2.46 -16.03
CA PHE A 49 4.13 3.74 -15.81
C PHE A 49 5.12 4.83 -15.41
N VAL A 50 5.98 4.55 -14.44
CA VAL A 50 6.95 5.52 -13.93
C VAL A 50 7.98 5.91 -15.00
N GLU A 51 8.50 4.94 -15.74
CA GLU A 51 9.57 5.16 -16.71
C GLU A 51 9.07 5.78 -18.02
N GLU A 52 7.90 5.34 -18.51
CA GLU A 52 7.44 5.68 -19.85
C GLU A 52 6.25 6.67 -19.89
N LEU A 53 5.36 6.61 -18.90
CA LEU A 53 4.15 7.42 -18.91
C LEU A 53 4.24 8.67 -18.02
N PHE A 54 4.71 8.53 -16.79
CA PHE A 54 4.69 9.58 -15.77
C PHE A 54 5.45 10.84 -16.24
N PHE A 55 6.68 10.69 -16.68
CA PHE A 55 7.51 11.82 -17.14
C PHE A 55 7.02 12.42 -18.47
N ASN A 56 6.22 11.68 -19.23
CA ASN A 56 5.59 12.17 -20.46
C ASN A 56 4.18 12.72 -20.22
N PHE A 57 3.75 12.87 -18.96
CA PHE A 57 2.41 13.33 -18.56
C PHE A 57 1.27 12.52 -19.19
N LYS A 58 1.51 11.22 -19.41
CA LYS A 58 0.52 10.28 -19.92
C LYS A 58 -0.01 9.42 -18.76
N ILE A 59 -1.30 9.08 -18.82
CA ILE A 59 -1.95 8.23 -17.83
C ILE A 59 -2.03 6.78 -18.31
N ASN A 60 -2.07 6.57 -19.62
CA ASN A 60 -2.18 5.27 -20.26
C ASN A 60 -1.27 5.18 -21.49
N GLY A 61 -1.01 3.96 -21.94
CA GLY A 61 -0.18 3.72 -23.11
C GLY A 61 -0.10 2.24 -23.46
N TRP A 62 0.66 1.94 -24.49
CA TRP A 62 0.94 0.57 -24.89
C TRP A 62 2.25 0.10 -24.26
N SER A 63 2.21 -0.98 -23.49
CA SER A 63 3.42 -1.63 -22.94
C SER A 63 3.72 -2.91 -23.72
N ASN A 64 4.98 -3.13 -24.04
CA ASN A 64 5.47 -4.34 -24.69
C ASN A 64 6.03 -5.37 -23.68
N ASP A 65 5.98 -5.09 -22.38
CA ASP A 65 6.65 -5.90 -21.35
C ASP A 65 5.99 -7.26 -21.11
N TRP A 66 4.69 -7.38 -21.47
CA TRP A 66 3.91 -8.60 -21.27
C TRP A 66 3.02 -8.93 -22.45
N PHE A 67 2.76 -10.24 -22.67
CA PHE A 67 1.78 -10.75 -23.65
C PHE A 67 1.98 -10.25 -25.08
N ALA A 68 3.22 -9.98 -25.50
CA ALA A 68 3.53 -9.33 -26.77
C ALA A 68 2.92 -7.91 -26.91
N GLY A 69 2.57 -7.30 -25.80
CA GLY A 69 2.00 -5.96 -25.72
C GLY A 69 0.57 -5.93 -25.19
N TYR A 70 0.27 -4.90 -24.39
CA TYR A 70 -1.06 -4.68 -23.83
C TYR A 70 -1.33 -3.19 -23.57
N PRO A 71 -2.60 -2.76 -23.55
CA PRO A 71 -2.99 -1.39 -23.29
C PRO A 71 -2.94 -1.10 -21.78
N ALA A 72 -1.76 -0.66 -21.30
CA ALA A 72 -1.53 -0.39 -19.89
C ALA A 72 -2.39 0.79 -19.41
N TYR A 73 -3.04 0.63 -18.27
CA TYR A 73 -3.88 1.63 -17.59
C TYR A 73 -5.11 2.14 -18.36
N TYR A 74 -5.56 1.46 -19.38
CA TYR A 74 -6.85 1.74 -20.00
C TYR A 74 -8.02 1.19 -19.17
N PHE A 75 -7.80 0.08 -18.46
CA PHE A 75 -8.82 -0.63 -17.67
C PHE A 75 -8.46 -0.71 -16.17
N TYR A 76 -7.30 -0.21 -15.80
CA TYR A 76 -6.80 -0.20 -14.42
C TYR A 76 -6.65 1.24 -13.92
N PHE A 77 -6.94 1.44 -12.64
CA PHE A 77 -6.81 2.76 -12.01
C PHE A 77 -5.32 3.13 -11.83
N PRO A 78 -4.92 4.31 -12.30
CA PRO A 78 -3.52 4.72 -12.30
C PRO A 78 -3.05 5.36 -11.00
N LEU A 79 -3.90 5.48 -9.97
CA LEU A 79 -3.56 6.18 -8.72
C LEU A 79 -2.34 5.59 -8.00
N PRO A 80 -2.22 4.26 -7.79
CA PRO A 80 -1.03 3.69 -7.15
C PRO A 80 0.27 4.00 -7.90
N PRO A 81 0.39 3.78 -9.22
CA PRO A 81 1.61 4.11 -9.94
C PRO A 81 1.91 5.61 -10.01
N ILE A 82 0.90 6.50 -9.98
CA ILE A 82 1.11 7.95 -9.86
C ILE A 82 1.80 8.27 -8.53
N ILE A 83 1.34 7.67 -7.43
CA ILE A 83 1.97 7.87 -6.11
C ILE A 83 3.41 7.36 -6.13
N VAL A 84 3.67 6.19 -6.73
CA VAL A 84 5.03 5.68 -6.89
C VAL A 84 5.88 6.63 -7.73
N GLY A 85 5.35 7.16 -8.83
CA GLY A 85 6.04 8.14 -9.68
C GLY A 85 6.44 9.40 -8.92
N ILE A 86 5.54 9.96 -8.12
CA ILE A 86 5.82 11.13 -7.28
C ILE A 86 6.93 10.81 -6.26
N LEU A 87 6.84 9.68 -5.58
CA LEU A 87 7.85 9.25 -4.61
C LEU A 87 9.20 8.97 -5.29
N ASN A 88 9.17 8.44 -6.51
CA ASN A 88 10.37 8.10 -7.28
C ASN A 88 11.16 9.33 -7.76
N LEU A 89 10.63 10.53 -7.64
CA LEU A 89 11.38 11.77 -7.85
C LEU A 89 12.49 11.98 -6.80
N ILE A 90 12.35 11.37 -5.63
CA ILE A 90 13.27 11.56 -4.50
C ILE A 90 13.86 10.23 -4.05
N LEU A 91 13.11 9.13 -4.15
CA LEU A 91 13.47 7.83 -3.61
C LEU A 91 13.69 6.81 -4.74
N PRO A 92 14.52 5.77 -4.55
CA PRO A 92 14.62 4.68 -5.50
C PRO A 92 13.28 3.97 -5.72
N PHE A 93 13.06 3.44 -6.92
CA PHE A 93 11.80 2.80 -7.32
C PHE A 93 11.32 1.71 -6.34
N GLY A 94 12.22 0.80 -5.92
CA GLY A 94 11.85 -0.28 -5.00
C GLY A 94 11.40 0.23 -3.63
N VAL A 95 11.98 1.33 -3.14
CA VAL A 95 11.55 2.00 -1.90
C VAL A 95 10.19 2.67 -2.09
N SER A 96 10.03 3.43 -3.18
CA SER A 96 8.79 4.13 -3.52
C SER A 96 7.61 3.17 -3.63
N PHE A 97 7.81 2.04 -4.30
CA PHE A 97 6.79 0.99 -4.45
C PHE A 97 6.38 0.42 -3.08
N LYS A 98 7.35 0.05 -2.23
CA LYS A 98 7.08 -0.50 -0.89
C LYS A 98 6.37 0.52 0.02
N ILE A 99 6.79 1.78 0.00
CA ILE A 99 6.11 2.84 0.75
C ILE A 99 4.66 3.00 0.30
N MET A 100 4.38 2.96 -1.00
CA MET A 100 3.01 3.02 -1.53
C MET A 100 2.16 1.86 -0.99
N VAL A 101 2.68 0.62 -1.03
CA VAL A 101 1.97 -0.56 -0.49
C VAL A 101 1.71 -0.42 1.00
N LEU A 102 2.72 -0.03 1.78
CA LEU A 102 2.57 0.17 3.22
C LEU A 102 1.58 1.29 3.55
N THR A 103 1.60 2.39 2.80
CA THR A 103 0.64 3.49 2.97
C THR A 103 -0.79 3.01 2.72
N SER A 104 -1.02 2.15 1.74
CA SER A 104 -2.33 1.56 1.47
C SER A 104 -2.85 0.74 2.65
N LEU A 105 -1.99 -0.07 3.28
CA LEU A 105 -2.34 -0.84 4.47
C LEU A 105 -2.67 0.07 5.66
N VAL A 106 -1.86 1.11 5.90
CA VAL A 106 -2.11 2.10 6.96
C VAL A 106 -3.46 2.81 6.75
N LEU A 107 -3.72 3.26 5.52
CA LEU A 107 -4.99 3.91 5.18
C LEU A 107 -6.19 2.98 5.36
N LEU A 108 -6.05 1.70 5.07
CA LEU A 108 -7.08 0.70 5.30
C LEU A 108 -7.43 0.63 6.79
N VAL A 109 -6.43 0.48 7.67
CA VAL A 109 -6.63 0.42 9.12
C VAL A 109 -7.32 1.68 9.65
N VAL A 110 -6.82 2.85 9.25
CA VAL A 110 -7.40 4.15 9.65
C VAL A 110 -8.85 4.31 9.16
N SER A 111 -9.13 3.85 7.94
CA SER A 111 -10.48 3.92 7.36
C SER A 111 -11.47 3.03 8.11
N ILE A 112 -11.05 1.81 8.46
CA ILE A 112 -11.86 0.89 9.26
C ILE A 112 -12.14 1.48 10.64
N GLU A 113 -11.13 2.03 11.32
CA GLU A 113 -11.31 2.68 12.60
C GLU A 113 -12.32 3.82 12.54
N ARG A 114 -12.18 4.72 11.54
CA ARG A 114 -13.12 5.82 11.34
C ARG A 114 -14.55 5.32 11.08
N LEU A 115 -14.70 4.25 10.30
CA LEU A 115 -16.00 3.64 10.03
C LEU A 115 -16.64 3.09 11.31
N ILE A 116 -15.87 2.35 12.12
CA ILE A 116 -16.33 1.80 13.40
C ILE A 116 -16.80 2.92 14.33
N ASN A 117 -15.99 3.97 14.47
CA ASN A 117 -16.30 5.10 15.33
C ASN A 117 -17.53 5.87 14.84
N SER A 118 -17.70 6.08 13.53
CA SER A 118 -18.84 6.77 12.94
C SER A 118 -20.16 6.02 13.14
N LYS A 119 -20.12 4.69 13.14
CA LYS A 119 -21.29 3.83 13.32
C LYS A 119 -21.55 3.46 14.78
N LYS A 120 -20.75 3.98 15.73
CA LYS A 120 -20.83 3.64 17.16
C LYS A 120 -20.82 2.12 17.41
N LEU A 121 -20.11 1.37 16.57
CA LEU A 121 -19.99 -0.07 16.70
C LEU A 121 -19.22 -0.42 17.97
N SER A 122 -19.57 -1.57 18.57
CA SER A 122 -18.92 -1.98 19.81
C SER A 122 -17.46 -2.36 19.55
N PHE A 123 -16.65 -2.22 20.58
CA PHE A 123 -15.21 -2.51 20.61
C PHE A 123 -14.81 -3.89 20.05
N SER A 124 -15.69 -4.90 20.16
CA SER A 124 -15.48 -6.26 19.66
C SER A 124 -15.18 -6.31 18.14
N TYR A 125 -15.77 -5.39 17.38
CA TYR A 125 -15.56 -5.34 15.91
C TYR A 125 -14.20 -4.77 15.51
N THR A 126 -13.59 -3.93 16.34
CA THR A 126 -12.26 -3.35 16.07
C THR A 126 -11.17 -4.42 16.13
N GLY A 127 -11.25 -5.31 17.15
CA GLY A 127 -10.34 -6.45 17.29
C GLY A 127 -10.48 -7.46 16.16
N PHE A 128 -11.73 -7.71 15.71
CA PHE A 128 -12.00 -8.63 14.61
C PHE A 128 -11.52 -8.07 13.26
N ALA A 129 -11.77 -6.80 12.98
CA ALA A 129 -11.29 -6.15 11.76
C ALA A 129 -9.75 -6.08 11.71
N GLY A 130 -9.11 -5.80 12.84
CA GLY A 130 -7.65 -5.84 12.95
C GLY A 130 -7.09 -7.25 12.71
N GLY A 131 -7.76 -8.28 13.21
CA GLY A 131 -7.39 -9.68 12.99
C GLY A 131 -7.55 -10.16 11.55
N LEU A 132 -8.60 -9.71 10.84
CA LEU A 132 -8.82 -10.03 9.42
C LEU A 132 -7.75 -9.42 8.51
N ILE A 133 -7.29 -8.20 8.80
CA ILE A 133 -6.20 -7.56 8.05
C ILE A 133 -4.89 -8.34 8.23
N PHE A 134 -4.76 -9.08 9.31
CA PHE A 134 -3.57 -9.89 9.61
C PHE A 134 -3.57 -11.25 8.90
N LEU A 135 -4.74 -11.73 8.46
CA LEU A 135 -4.92 -13.03 7.78
C LEU A 135 -4.91 -12.90 6.25
N LEU A 136 -4.98 -11.70 5.71
CA LEU A 136 -4.91 -11.37 4.27
C LEU A 136 -3.49 -10.96 3.86
#